data_5711166e4b06157be3d12d15c1d15ce3
#
_entry.id   5711166e4b06157be3d12d15c1d15ce3
#
_cell.length_a   1.000
_cell.length_b   1.000
_cell.length_c   1.000
_cell.angle_alpha   90.00
_cell.angle_beta   90.00
_cell.angle_gamma   90.00
#
_symmetry.space_group_name_H-M   'P 1'
#
loop_
_entity.id
_entity.type
_entity.pdbx_description
1 polymer ?
#
loop_
_entity_poly.entity_id
_entity_poly.type
_entity_poly.pdbx_seq_one_letter_code
_entity_poly.pdbx_strand_id
1 'polypeptide(L)'
;PTTVVPSGTATELFDQLQTTIGGLSTAISDNDRAMAKVKLAEVKEIWNVLQPQIAERGEQFIQDMQRIIDLAISSVERNRPADADKSLRFLSLVIETL
;
A
#
# COMPACT_ATOMS: atom_id res chain seq x y z
N PRO A 1 1.24 22.28 -2.59
CA PRO A 1 1.70 20.91 -2.80
C PRO A 1 0.85 20.25 -3.85
N THR A 2 1.50 19.80 -4.86
CA THR A 2 0.84 19.09 -5.94
C THR A 2 0.63 17.64 -5.54
N THR A 3 -0.61 17.24 -5.48
CA THR A 3 -0.92 15.84 -5.34
C THR A 3 -0.68 15.19 -6.69
N VAL A 4 0.33 14.34 -6.77
CA VAL A 4 0.58 13.57 -7.99
C VAL A 4 -0.41 12.42 -8.01
N VAL A 5 -1.28 12.40 -9.03
CA VAL A 5 -2.19 11.28 -9.22
C VAL A 5 -1.37 10.08 -9.67
N PRO A 6 -1.44 8.94 -8.96
CA PRO A 6 -0.73 7.74 -9.39
C PRO A 6 -1.15 7.34 -10.81
N SER A 7 -0.18 7.02 -11.64
CA SER A 7 -0.43 6.63 -13.02
C SER A 7 0.60 5.61 -13.45
N GLY A 8 0.30 4.91 -14.54
CA GLY A 8 1.19 3.93 -15.12
C GLY A 8 0.55 2.57 -15.26
N THR A 9 1.35 1.57 -15.61
CA THR A 9 0.92 0.19 -15.72
C THR A 9 0.69 -0.42 -14.34
N ALA A 10 0.01 -1.55 -14.28
CA ALA A 10 -0.18 -2.27 -13.02
C ALA A 10 1.15 -2.57 -12.34
N THR A 11 2.17 -2.99 -13.10
CA THR A 11 3.49 -3.27 -12.56
C THR A 11 4.11 -2.03 -11.91
N GLU A 12 4.01 -0.89 -12.57
CA GLU A 12 4.51 0.37 -12.03
C GLU A 12 3.77 0.78 -10.77
N LEU A 13 2.46 0.58 -10.75
CA LEU A 13 1.64 0.89 -9.58
C LEU A 13 1.96 -0.03 -8.39
N PHE A 14 2.24 -1.31 -8.65
CA PHE A 14 2.70 -2.22 -7.60
C PHE A 14 4.03 -1.77 -7.00
N ASP A 15 4.97 -1.32 -7.84
CA ASP A 15 6.24 -0.79 -7.37
C ASP A 15 6.05 0.47 -6.51
N GLN A 16 5.17 1.37 -6.95
CA GLN A 16 4.83 2.57 -6.18
C GLN A 16 4.22 2.21 -4.85
N LEU A 17 3.30 1.25 -4.84
CA LEU A 17 2.64 0.80 -3.62
C LEU A 17 3.66 0.22 -2.63
N GLN A 18 4.57 -0.61 -3.12
CA GLN A 18 5.63 -1.22 -2.30
C GLN A 18 6.52 -0.15 -1.66
N THR A 19 6.96 0.81 -2.46
CA THR A 19 7.79 1.92 -1.98
C THR A 19 7.05 2.75 -0.93
N THR A 20 5.78 3.03 -1.18
CA THR A 20 4.97 3.87 -0.29
C THR A 20 4.70 3.16 1.05
N ILE A 21 4.39 1.86 1.03
CA ILE A 21 4.20 1.10 2.27
C ILE A 21 5.52 1.00 3.06
N GLY A 22 6.64 0.85 2.36
CA GLY A 22 7.96 0.89 3.00
C GLY A 22 8.21 2.22 3.70
N GLY A 23 7.86 3.33 3.05
CA GLY A 23 7.92 4.66 3.66
C GLY A 23 6.98 4.82 4.84
N LEU A 24 5.80 4.20 4.76
CA LEU A 24 4.83 4.18 5.85
C LEU A 24 5.41 3.49 7.08
N SER A 25 6.00 2.32 6.91
CA SER A 25 6.64 1.58 8.00
C SER A 25 7.72 2.41 8.68
N THR A 26 8.56 3.06 7.89
CA THR A 26 9.62 3.93 8.40
C THR A 26 9.03 5.10 9.21
N ALA A 27 8.00 5.75 8.68
CA ALA A 27 7.36 6.89 9.36
C ALA A 27 6.78 6.47 10.71
N ILE A 28 6.14 5.31 10.77
CA ILE A 28 5.56 4.81 12.03
C ILE A 28 6.68 4.47 13.02
N SER A 29 7.74 3.83 12.57
CA SER A 29 8.88 3.46 13.42
C SER A 29 9.58 4.72 13.99
N ASP A 30 9.64 5.78 13.19
CA ASP A 30 10.22 7.06 13.60
C ASP A 30 9.25 7.92 14.41
N ASN A 31 8.05 7.43 14.65
CA ASN A 31 6.99 8.14 15.34
C ASN A 31 6.60 9.45 14.65
N ASP A 32 6.72 9.48 13.34
CA ASP A 32 6.33 10.62 12.51
C ASP A 32 4.90 10.42 12.01
N ARG A 33 3.94 10.81 12.86
CA ARG A 33 2.52 10.59 12.57
C ARG A 33 2.03 11.40 11.37
N ALA A 34 2.58 12.58 11.16
CA ALA A 34 2.19 13.42 10.02
C ALA A 34 2.58 12.76 8.72
N MET A 35 3.81 12.25 8.63
CA MET A 35 4.27 11.55 7.45
C MET A 35 3.53 10.22 7.26
N ALA A 36 3.23 9.51 8.35
CA ALA A 36 2.47 8.27 8.28
C ALA A 36 1.10 8.49 7.64
N LYS A 37 0.41 9.57 7.99
CA LYS A 37 -0.88 9.91 7.38
C LYS A 37 -0.75 10.25 5.90
N VAL A 38 0.30 10.96 5.53
CA VAL A 38 0.58 11.30 4.12
C VAL A 38 0.80 10.02 3.32
N LYS A 39 1.63 9.12 3.84
CA LYS A 39 1.91 7.84 3.16
C LYS A 39 0.68 6.96 3.04
N LEU A 40 -0.16 6.94 4.08
CA LEU A 40 -1.40 6.17 4.02
C LEU A 40 -2.35 6.73 2.95
N ALA A 41 -2.46 8.05 2.83
CA ALA A 41 -3.27 8.67 1.78
C ALA A 41 -2.76 8.27 0.39
N GLU A 42 -1.44 8.25 0.20
CA GLU A 42 -0.83 7.79 -1.05
C GLU A 42 -1.15 6.33 -1.35
N VAL A 43 -1.09 5.46 -0.33
CA VAL A 43 -1.45 4.03 -0.46
C VAL A 43 -2.88 3.89 -0.96
N LYS A 44 -3.81 4.62 -0.37
CA LYS A 44 -5.22 4.56 -0.77
C LYS A 44 -5.44 5.05 -2.20
N GLU A 45 -4.73 6.09 -2.60
CA GLU A 45 -4.84 6.61 -3.98
C GLU A 45 -4.27 5.63 -5.00
N ILE A 46 -3.12 5.04 -4.70
CA ILE A 46 -2.52 4.02 -5.57
C ILE A 46 -3.49 2.84 -5.72
N TRP A 47 -4.08 2.40 -4.60
CA TRP A 47 -5.03 1.29 -4.62
C TRP A 47 -6.26 1.62 -5.47
N ASN A 48 -6.79 2.83 -5.37
CA ASN A 48 -7.93 3.25 -6.17
C ASN A 48 -7.66 3.18 -7.67
N VAL A 49 -6.45 3.53 -8.09
CA VAL A 49 -6.06 3.49 -9.50
C VAL A 49 -5.75 2.04 -9.93
N LEU A 50 -5.12 1.28 -9.05
CA LEU A 50 -4.67 -0.09 -9.36
C LEU A 50 -5.85 -1.07 -9.43
N GLN A 51 -6.83 -0.92 -8.54
CA GLN A 51 -7.93 -1.88 -8.38
C GLN A 51 -8.64 -2.22 -9.69
N PRO A 52 -9.08 -1.25 -10.50
CA PRO A 52 -9.75 -1.59 -11.75
C PRO A 52 -8.82 -2.27 -12.76
N GLN A 53 -7.52 -2.02 -12.69
CA GLN A 53 -6.56 -2.63 -13.63
C GLN A 53 -6.30 -4.10 -13.33
N ILE A 54 -6.57 -4.55 -12.10
CA ILE A 54 -6.34 -5.94 -11.68
C ILE A 54 -7.64 -6.71 -11.45
N ALA A 55 -8.79 -6.11 -11.74
CA ALA A 55 -10.09 -6.74 -11.51
C ALA A 55 -10.23 -8.07 -12.27
N GLU A 56 -9.57 -8.20 -13.42
CA GLU A 56 -9.62 -9.41 -14.25
C GLU A 56 -8.93 -10.61 -13.59
N ARG A 57 -8.08 -10.38 -12.60
CA ARG A 57 -7.35 -11.47 -11.93
C ARG A 57 -8.22 -12.26 -10.96
N GLY A 58 -9.45 -11.81 -10.75
CA GLY A 58 -10.42 -12.54 -9.94
C GLY A 58 -10.56 -12.00 -8.53
N GLU A 59 -11.63 -12.47 -7.89
CA GLU A 59 -12.06 -11.97 -6.58
C GLU A 59 -11.05 -12.26 -5.48
N GLN A 60 -10.44 -13.45 -5.51
CA GLN A 60 -9.47 -13.84 -4.49
C GLN A 60 -8.26 -12.91 -4.50
N PHE A 61 -7.78 -12.56 -5.68
CA PHE A 61 -6.65 -11.64 -5.82
C PHE A 61 -6.99 -10.26 -5.24
N ILE A 62 -8.18 -9.77 -5.53
CA ILE A 62 -8.65 -8.48 -5.00
C ILE A 62 -8.77 -8.53 -3.48
N GLN A 63 -9.29 -9.63 -2.92
CA GLN A 63 -9.40 -9.81 -1.47
C GLN A 63 -8.03 -9.84 -0.80
N ASP A 64 -7.06 -10.51 -1.41
CA ASP A 64 -5.69 -10.56 -0.89
C ASP A 64 -5.07 -9.16 -0.86
N MET A 65 -5.28 -8.39 -1.93
CA MET A 65 -4.81 -7.01 -1.98
C MET A 65 -5.52 -6.14 -0.96
N GLN A 66 -6.83 -6.31 -0.79
CA GLN A 66 -7.58 -5.55 0.20
C GLN A 66 -7.05 -5.81 1.61
N ARG A 67 -6.67 -7.05 1.92
CA ARG A 67 -6.06 -7.38 3.21
C ARG A 67 -4.75 -6.63 3.42
N ILE A 68 -3.94 -6.53 2.37
CA ILE A 68 -2.68 -5.78 2.41
C ILE A 68 -2.94 -4.30 2.71
N ILE A 69 -3.94 -3.72 2.05
CA ILE A 69 -4.33 -2.33 2.28
C ILE A 69 -4.86 -2.14 3.70
N ASP A 70 -5.68 -3.07 4.19
CA ASP A 70 -6.23 -3.02 5.55
C ASP A 70 -5.13 -3.07 6.61
N LEU A 71 -4.07 -3.84 6.38
CA LEU A 71 -2.92 -3.88 7.28
C LEU A 71 -2.20 -2.53 7.30
N ALA A 72 -2.06 -1.88 6.15
CA ALA A 72 -1.47 -0.55 6.09
C ALA A 72 -2.31 0.46 6.87
N ILE A 73 -3.63 0.41 6.73
CA ILE A 73 -4.55 1.28 7.47
C ILE A 73 -4.41 1.03 8.98
N SER A 74 -4.44 -0.23 9.39
CA SER A 74 -4.31 -0.62 10.79
C SER A 74 -3.00 -0.14 11.40
N SER A 75 -1.90 -0.19 10.64
CA SER A 75 -0.59 0.24 11.12
C SER A 75 -0.60 1.71 11.55
N VAL A 76 -1.34 2.56 10.84
CA VAL A 76 -1.46 3.98 11.18
C VAL A 76 -2.44 4.18 12.33
N GLU A 77 -3.62 3.57 12.25
CA GLU A 77 -4.66 3.73 13.26
C GLU A 77 -4.23 3.24 14.63
N ARG A 78 -3.46 2.16 14.67
CA ARG A 78 -3.00 1.53 15.91
C ARG A 78 -1.55 1.86 16.25
N ASN A 79 -0.90 2.64 15.41
CA ASN A 79 0.51 2.99 15.56
C ASN A 79 1.38 1.73 15.71
N ARG A 80 1.21 0.77 14.79
CA ARG A 80 1.90 -0.51 14.82
C ARG A 80 2.78 -0.69 13.58
N PRO A 81 4.08 -0.43 13.68
CA PRO A 81 4.98 -0.64 12.54
C PRO A 81 5.01 -2.11 12.08
N ALA A 82 4.78 -3.06 12.98
CA ALA A 82 4.72 -4.48 12.61
C ALA A 82 3.61 -4.76 11.60
N ASP A 83 2.47 -4.06 11.66
CA ASP A 83 1.38 -4.22 10.70
C ASP A 83 1.79 -3.71 9.33
N ALA A 84 2.53 -2.60 9.26
CA ALA A 84 3.05 -2.07 8.01
C ALA A 84 4.08 -3.03 7.40
N ASP A 85 4.96 -3.60 8.22
CA ASP A 85 5.96 -4.57 7.77
C ASP A 85 5.28 -5.83 7.22
N LYS A 86 4.22 -6.27 7.87
CA LYS A 86 3.44 -7.43 7.43
C LYS A 86 2.74 -7.15 6.11
N SER A 87 2.17 -5.95 5.96
CA SER A 87 1.57 -5.50 4.71
C SER A 87 2.60 -5.54 3.58
N LEU A 88 3.79 -5.01 3.83
CA LEU A 88 4.87 -4.98 2.85
C LEU A 88 5.30 -6.39 2.44
N ARG A 89 5.43 -7.29 3.40
CA ARG A 89 5.82 -8.68 3.16
C ARG A 89 4.80 -9.39 2.29
N PHE A 90 3.52 -9.24 2.59
CA PHE A 90 2.46 -9.86 1.80
C PHE A 90 2.41 -9.28 0.39
N LEU A 91 2.60 -7.96 0.27
CA LEU A 91 2.64 -7.32 -1.04
C LEU A 91 3.80 -7.86 -1.87
N SER A 92 4.97 -8.03 -1.28
CA SER A 92 6.14 -8.59 -1.97
C SER A 92 5.84 -9.99 -2.50
N LEU A 93 5.14 -10.82 -1.72
CA LEU A 93 4.74 -12.16 -2.15
C LEU A 93 3.77 -12.10 -3.34
N VAL A 94 2.83 -11.16 -3.31
CA VAL A 94 1.90 -10.98 -4.42
C VAL A 94 2.66 -10.56 -5.68
N ILE A 95 3.58 -9.62 -5.56
CA ILE A 95 4.38 -9.14 -6.69
C ILE A 95 5.16 -10.27 -7.33
N GLU A 96 5.70 -11.18 -6.53
CA GLU A 96 6.43 -12.34 -7.04
C GLU A 96 5.56 -13.26 -7.91
N THR A 97 4.25 -13.23 -7.74
CA THR A 97 3.33 -14.07 -8.52
C THR A 97 2.86 -13.41 -9.83
N LEU A 98 3.21 -12.16 -10.04
CA LEU A 98 2.83 -11.44 -11.26
C LEU A 98 3.68 -11.86 -12.49
#